data_303fa05ce72848e35e9b72436641fb77
#
_entry.id   303fa05ce72848e35e9b72436641fb77
#
_cell.length_a   1.000
_cell.length_b   1.000
_cell.length_c   1.000
_cell.angle_alpha   90.00
_cell.angle_beta   90.00
_cell.angle_gamma   90.00
#
_symmetry.space_group_name_H-M   'P 1'
#
loop_
_entity.id
_entity.type
_entity.pdbx_description
1 polymer ?
#
loop_
_entity_poly.entity_id
_entity_poly.type
_entity_poly.pdbx_seq_one_letter_code
_entity_poly.pdbx_strand_id
1 'polypeptide(L)'
;MATVPGGDSMFTCSGGCHCGRVKFEIEIPSEIIVHRCSCSICRKSGYLHLIVAASRFNLLCGGEDLIEYRFHTGVARHLFCGVCGIKSYYVPRSHPDSFSVNLNCIDIPGEIDVTIEAFDGRNWSKNRDKLAGSLTGETCSD
;
A
#
# COMPACT_ATOMS: atom_id res chain seq x y z
N MET A 1 4.36 14.15 -2.07
CA MET A 1 4.65 13.54 -3.23
C MET A 1 5.31 14.49 -4.11
N ALA A 2 6.15 13.94 -4.68
CA ALA A 2 6.66 14.70 -5.66
C ALA A 2 5.52 15.24 -6.41
N THR A 3 5.53 16.46 -6.52
CA THR A 3 4.67 17.06 -7.43
C THR A 3 4.90 16.41 -8.73
N VAL A 4 3.89 16.03 -9.32
CA VAL A 4 4.01 15.49 -10.64
C VAL A 4 4.62 16.54 -11.52
N PRO A 5 5.73 16.25 -12.17
CA PRO A 5 6.42 17.23 -12.98
C PRO A 5 5.47 17.88 -13.98
N GLY A 6 5.68 19.18 -14.16
CA GLY A 6 4.86 19.89 -15.09
C GLY A 6 3.44 20.09 -14.65
N GLY A 7 3.17 19.88 -13.36
CA GLY A 7 1.82 19.94 -12.88
C GLY A 7 0.99 18.84 -13.47
N ASP A 8 1.62 17.79 -13.81
CA ASP A 8 1.01 16.72 -14.57
C ASP A 8 -0.17 16.15 -13.88
N SER A 9 -0.93 15.52 -14.68
CA SER A 9 -2.11 14.86 -14.22
C SER A 9 -1.76 13.68 -13.37
N MET A 10 -2.64 13.40 -12.48
CA MET A 10 -2.67 12.15 -11.75
C MET A 10 -3.49 11.15 -12.54
N PHE A 11 -3.15 9.89 -12.37
CA PHE A 11 -3.91 8.80 -12.98
C PHE A 11 -4.82 8.18 -11.92
N THR A 12 -6.07 7.99 -12.26
CA THR A 12 -7.01 7.27 -11.39
C THR A 12 -6.93 5.80 -11.74
N CYS A 13 -6.60 4.98 -10.76
CA CYS A 13 -6.45 3.54 -10.96
C CYS A 13 -7.41 2.78 -10.08
N SER A 14 -8.01 1.74 -10.62
CA SER A 14 -8.91 0.88 -9.87
C SER A 14 -8.13 -0.25 -9.23
N GLY A 15 -8.59 -0.66 -8.04
CA GLY A 15 -8.02 -1.79 -7.35
C GLY A 15 -9.04 -2.50 -6.50
N GLY A 16 -8.63 -3.59 -5.89
CA GLY A 16 -9.48 -4.33 -5.00
C GLY A 16 -9.04 -5.77 -4.79
N CYS A 17 -9.88 -6.55 -4.15
CA CYS A 17 -9.60 -7.95 -3.87
C CYS A 17 -10.01 -8.83 -5.06
N HIS A 18 -9.68 -10.11 -4.94
CA HIS A 18 -9.92 -11.05 -6.04
C HIS A 18 -11.42 -11.32 -6.28
N CYS A 19 -12.21 -11.45 -5.22
CA CYS A 19 -13.62 -11.77 -5.39
C CYS A 19 -14.47 -10.57 -5.81
N GLY A 20 -13.89 -9.37 -5.77
CA GLY A 20 -14.57 -8.16 -6.20
C GLY A 20 -15.41 -7.47 -5.14
N ARG A 21 -15.48 -8.00 -3.91
CA ARG A 21 -16.24 -7.35 -2.85
C ARG A 21 -15.62 -6.05 -2.39
N VAL A 22 -14.28 -6.03 -2.32
CA VAL A 22 -13.53 -4.83 -1.93
C VAL A 22 -13.07 -4.14 -3.21
N LYS A 23 -13.49 -2.89 -3.39
CA LYS A 23 -13.10 -2.09 -4.56
C LYS A 23 -12.77 -0.68 -4.13
N PHE A 24 -11.71 -0.14 -4.71
CA PHE A 24 -11.29 1.22 -4.41
C PHE A 24 -10.66 1.85 -5.64
N GLU A 25 -10.46 3.16 -5.55
CA GLU A 25 -9.73 3.93 -6.55
C GLU A 25 -8.64 4.71 -5.86
N ILE A 26 -7.52 4.87 -6.54
CA ILE A 26 -6.41 5.69 -6.07
C ILE A 26 -6.00 6.64 -7.17
N GLU A 27 -5.37 7.75 -6.76
CA GLU A 27 -4.76 8.69 -7.69
C GLU A 27 -3.26 8.65 -7.51
N ILE A 28 -2.55 8.39 -8.60
CA ILE A 28 -1.09 8.26 -8.56
C ILE A 28 -0.47 9.03 -9.73
N PRO A 29 0.78 9.50 -9.56
CA PRO A 29 1.50 10.16 -10.66
C PRO A 29 2.00 9.14 -11.67
N SER A 30 2.65 9.65 -12.73
CA SER A 30 3.16 8.78 -13.79
C SER A 30 4.38 7.98 -13.38
N GLU A 31 5.02 8.34 -12.27
CA GLU A 31 6.19 7.60 -11.75
C GLU A 31 5.93 7.26 -10.29
N ILE A 32 6.03 6.00 -9.96
CA ILE A 32 5.81 5.54 -8.58
C ILE A 32 6.94 4.62 -8.16
N ILE A 33 7.21 4.64 -6.86
CA ILE A 33 8.15 3.73 -6.22
C ILE A 33 7.37 2.82 -5.29
N VAL A 34 7.56 1.53 -5.48
CA VAL A 34 6.87 0.49 -4.73
C VAL A 34 7.91 -0.28 -3.94
N HIS A 35 7.63 -0.61 -2.72
CA HIS A 35 8.57 -1.29 -1.85
C HIS A 35 8.21 -2.76 -1.64
N ARG A 36 9.20 -3.62 -1.80
CA ARG A 36 9.09 -5.04 -1.45
C ARG A 36 9.78 -5.23 -0.12
N CYS A 37 8.98 -5.39 0.92
CA CYS A 37 9.48 -5.52 2.28
C CYS A 37 9.78 -6.99 2.60
N SER A 38 10.88 -7.24 3.30
CA SER A 38 11.28 -8.61 3.66
C SER A 38 10.74 -9.08 5.00
N CYS A 39 9.92 -8.27 5.68
CA CYS A 39 9.36 -8.69 6.96
C CYS A 39 8.44 -9.90 6.77
N SER A 40 8.09 -10.55 7.89
CA SER A 40 7.39 -11.82 7.82
C SER A 40 6.04 -11.74 7.11
N ILE A 41 5.26 -10.72 7.41
CA ILE A 41 3.92 -10.64 6.83
C ILE A 41 3.96 -10.24 5.36
N CYS A 42 4.83 -9.32 4.99
CA CYS A 42 4.93 -8.91 3.58
C CYS A 42 5.50 -10.01 2.71
N ARG A 43 6.50 -10.73 3.22
CA ARG A 43 7.09 -11.83 2.49
C ARG A 43 6.07 -12.94 2.27
N LYS A 44 5.31 -13.28 3.30
CA LYS A 44 4.33 -14.36 3.21
C LYS A 44 3.14 -14.02 2.34
N SER A 45 2.73 -12.75 2.35
CA SER A 45 1.57 -12.32 1.57
C SER A 45 1.92 -11.90 0.15
N GLY A 46 3.21 -11.77 -0.19
CA GLY A 46 3.61 -11.30 -1.51
C GLY A 46 3.22 -9.85 -1.77
N TYR A 47 3.25 -9.03 -0.75
CA TYR A 47 2.73 -7.68 -0.79
C TYR A 47 3.75 -6.69 -1.33
N LEU A 48 3.32 -5.85 -2.27
CA LEU A 48 4.14 -4.76 -2.80
C LEU A 48 3.51 -3.44 -2.36
N HIS A 49 4.27 -2.63 -1.62
CA HIS A 49 3.75 -1.46 -0.94
C HIS A 49 3.78 -0.21 -1.80
N LEU A 50 2.63 0.37 -2.03
CA LEU A 50 2.49 1.70 -2.61
C LEU A 50 1.75 2.56 -1.60
N ILE A 51 2.42 3.55 -1.04
CA ILE A 51 1.82 4.43 -0.05
C ILE A 51 1.09 5.56 -0.77
N VAL A 52 -0.18 5.74 -0.45
CA VAL A 52 -0.96 6.85 -0.99
C VAL A 52 -1.57 7.62 0.17
N ALA A 53 -1.63 8.94 0.03
CA ALA A 53 -2.26 9.79 1.02
C ALA A 53 -3.75 9.47 1.10
N ALA A 54 -4.34 9.65 2.27
CA ALA A 54 -5.76 9.35 2.45
C ALA A 54 -6.64 10.13 1.48
N SER A 55 -6.25 11.34 1.11
CA SER A 55 -7.00 12.17 0.17
C SER A 55 -7.00 11.63 -1.25
N ARG A 56 -6.11 10.66 -1.54
CA ARG A 56 -5.99 10.08 -2.88
C ARG A 56 -6.44 8.62 -2.91
N PHE A 57 -7.12 8.19 -1.87
CA PHE A 57 -7.67 6.84 -1.75
C PHE A 57 -9.16 6.94 -1.53
N ASN A 58 -9.94 6.23 -2.32
CA ASN A 58 -11.39 6.23 -2.21
C ASN A 58 -11.91 4.80 -2.22
N LEU A 59 -12.38 4.34 -1.07
CA LEU A 59 -12.99 3.02 -0.96
C LEU A 59 -14.40 3.09 -1.54
N LEU A 60 -14.66 2.31 -2.57
CA LEU A 60 -15.95 2.31 -3.26
C LEU A 60 -16.93 1.35 -2.61
N CYS A 61 -16.48 0.18 -2.18
CA CYS A 61 -17.35 -0.80 -1.52
C CYS A 61 -16.51 -1.85 -0.81
N GLY A 62 -17.15 -2.61 0.07
CA GLY A 62 -16.56 -3.78 0.68
C GLY A 62 -15.89 -3.55 2.01
N GLY A 63 -16.01 -2.36 2.58
CA GLY A 63 -15.41 -2.11 3.89
C GLY A 63 -15.91 -3.06 4.96
N GLU A 64 -17.17 -3.46 4.87
CA GLU A 64 -17.77 -4.38 5.84
C GLU A 64 -17.28 -5.82 5.67
N ASP A 65 -16.65 -6.14 4.55
CA ASP A 65 -16.13 -7.48 4.31
C ASP A 65 -14.67 -7.61 4.72
N LEU A 66 -14.04 -6.54 5.17
CA LEU A 66 -12.66 -6.56 5.58
C LEU A 66 -12.50 -7.10 6.99
N ILE A 67 -11.47 -7.93 7.17
CA ILE A 67 -11.07 -8.43 8.48
C ILE A 67 -9.75 -7.78 8.83
N GLU A 68 -9.60 -7.38 10.09
CA GLU A 68 -8.41 -6.70 10.57
C GLU A 68 -7.56 -7.65 11.38
N TYR A 69 -6.27 -7.71 11.04
CA TYR A 69 -5.29 -8.50 11.76
C TYR A 69 -4.23 -7.56 12.31
N ARG A 70 -3.94 -7.68 13.60
CA ARG A 70 -2.89 -6.91 14.26
C ARG A 70 -1.97 -7.85 15.00
N PHE A 71 -0.69 -7.49 15.07
CA PHE A 71 0.29 -8.27 15.80
C PHE A 71 1.35 -7.35 16.39
N HIS A 72 2.14 -7.86 17.33
CA HIS A 72 3.18 -7.10 18.04
C HIS A 72 2.62 -5.81 18.61
N THR A 73 3.09 -4.65 18.13
CA THR A 73 2.64 -3.36 18.68
C THR A 73 1.18 -3.08 18.39
N GLY A 74 0.60 -3.71 17.37
CA GLY A 74 -0.78 -3.49 17.00
C GLY A 74 -1.07 -2.14 16.37
N VAL A 75 -0.03 -1.38 15.99
CA VAL A 75 -0.24 -0.06 15.39
C VAL A 75 -0.70 -0.19 13.94
N ALA A 76 -0.08 -1.08 13.18
CA ALA A 76 -0.50 -1.31 11.80
C ALA A 76 -1.81 -2.10 11.78
N ARG A 77 -2.72 -1.68 10.91
CA ARG A 77 -4.02 -2.33 10.78
C ARG A 77 -4.04 -3.09 9.45
N HIS A 78 -3.69 -4.38 9.52
CA HIS A 78 -3.61 -5.22 8.34
C HIS A 78 -4.99 -5.71 7.97
N LEU A 79 -5.48 -5.27 6.83
CA LEU A 79 -6.84 -5.57 6.38
C LEU A 79 -6.79 -6.57 5.23
N PHE A 80 -7.74 -7.48 5.21
CA PHE A 80 -7.86 -8.41 4.10
C PHE A 80 -9.34 -8.77 3.92
N CYS A 81 -9.69 -9.17 2.70
CA CYS A 81 -11.06 -9.56 2.42
C CYS A 81 -11.39 -10.86 3.14
N GLY A 82 -12.47 -10.87 3.91
CA GLY A 82 -12.89 -12.03 4.66
C GLY A 82 -13.45 -13.15 3.79
N VAL A 83 -13.73 -12.86 2.52
CA VAL A 83 -14.28 -13.84 1.58
C VAL A 83 -13.20 -14.51 0.76
N CYS A 84 -12.30 -13.73 0.15
CA CYS A 84 -11.26 -14.30 -0.71
C CYS A 84 -9.87 -14.29 -0.09
N GLY A 85 -9.68 -13.62 1.05
CA GLY A 85 -8.40 -13.61 1.75
C GLY A 85 -7.35 -12.67 1.18
N ILE A 86 -7.66 -11.91 0.16
CA ILE A 86 -6.66 -11.06 -0.49
C ILE A 86 -6.48 -9.76 0.30
N LYS A 87 -5.21 -9.43 0.55
CA LYS A 87 -4.83 -8.21 1.23
C LYS A 87 -4.57 -7.13 0.20
N SER A 88 -5.56 -6.29 -0.04
CA SER A 88 -5.48 -5.29 -1.10
C SER A 88 -4.97 -3.94 -0.61
N TYR A 89 -5.23 -3.58 0.64
CA TYR A 89 -4.67 -2.37 1.24
C TYR A 89 -4.70 -2.51 2.77
N TYR A 90 -3.96 -1.64 3.45
CA TYR A 90 -3.99 -1.60 4.91
C TYR A 90 -3.47 -0.24 5.41
N VAL A 91 -3.60 -0.01 6.71
CA VAL A 91 -3.11 1.22 7.34
C VAL A 91 -1.73 0.94 7.94
N PRO A 92 -0.67 1.54 7.38
CA PRO A 92 0.69 1.23 7.81
C PRO A 92 1.07 1.91 9.12
N ARG A 93 2.01 1.29 9.82
CA ARG A 93 2.52 1.82 11.07
C ARG A 93 3.25 3.14 10.90
N SER A 94 4.02 3.26 9.82
CA SER A 94 4.86 4.43 9.59
C SER A 94 4.07 5.63 9.06
N HIS A 95 2.90 5.40 8.47
CA HIS A 95 2.10 6.44 7.84
C HIS A 95 0.63 6.27 8.22
N PRO A 96 0.27 6.56 9.49
CA PRO A 96 -1.11 6.27 9.95
C PRO A 96 -2.19 7.10 9.26
N ASP A 97 -1.82 8.20 8.61
CA ASP A 97 -2.76 9.04 7.86
C ASP A 97 -2.80 8.70 6.38
N SER A 98 -2.23 7.56 6.03
CA SER A 98 -2.14 7.12 4.64
C SER A 98 -2.60 5.68 4.53
N PHE A 99 -2.62 5.20 3.29
CA PHE A 99 -2.92 3.79 3.04
C PHE A 99 -1.77 3.17 2.27
N SER A 100 -1.42 1.95 2.62
CA SER A 100 -0.53 1.15 1.79
C SER A 100 -1.39 0.28 0.91
N VAL A 101 -1.21 0.37 -0.38
CA VAL A 101 -1.98 -0.36 -1.36
C VAL A 101 -1.09 -1.42 -1.99
N ASN A 102 -1.62 -2.61 -2.16
CA ASN A 102 -0.88 -3.70 -2.79
C ASN A 102 -0.87 -3.50 -4.31
N LEU A 103 0.30 -3.26 -4.87
CA LEU A 103 0.42 -3.03 -6.32
C LEU A 103 -0.19 -4.18 -7.12
N ASN A 104 -0.10 -5.42 -6.60
CA ASN A 104 -0.65 -6.59 -7.29
C ASN A 104 -2.17 -6.55 -7.40
N CYS A 105 -2.82 -5.67 -6.66
CA CYS A 105 -4.28 -5.54 -6.63
C CYS A 105 -4.78 -4.32 -7.39
N ILE A 106 -3.90 -3.67 -8.16
CA ILE A 106 -4.24 -2.44 -8.88
C ILE A 106 -4.05 -2.65 -10.38
N ASP A 107 -4.98 -2.12 -11.14
CA ASP A 107 -4.85 -2.10 -12.60
C ASP A 107 -4.00 -0.90 -12.99
N ILE A 108 -2.74 -1.14 -13.31
CA ILE A 108 -1.78 -0.09 -13.62
C ILE A 108 -1.73 0.13 -15.12
N PRO A 109 -2.04 1.35 -15.60
CA PRO A 109 -1.91 1.64 -17.03
C PRO A 109 -0.45 1.68 -17.46
N GLY A 110 -0.23 1.44 -18.74
CA GLY A 110 1.13 1.36 -19.28
C GLY A 110 1.90 2.66 -19.25
N GLU A 111 1.21 3.78 -19.07
CA GLU A 111 1.87 5.10 -19.00
C GLU A 111 2.58 5.32 -17.66
N ILE A 112 2.36 4.46 -16.68
CA ILE A 112 2.94 4.64 -15.36
C ILE A 112 4.23 3.82 -15.25
N ASP A 113 5.31 4.49 -14.87
CA ASP A 113 6.59 3.85 -14.61
C ASP A 113 6.65 3.38 -13.17
N VAL A 114 6.85 2.09 -12.97
CA VAL A 114 6.92 1.49 -11.65
C VAL A 114 8.34 1.07 -11.36
N THR A 115 8.89 1.56 -10.25
CA THR A 115 10.18 1.13 -9.73
C THR A 115 9.94 0.35 -8.46
N ILE A 116 10.49 -0.85 -8.38
CA ILE A 116 10.37 -1.67 -7.18
C ILE A 116 11.70 -1.66 -6.45
N GLU A 117 11.67 -1.24 -5.18
CA GLU A 117 12.84 -1.20 -4.32
C GLU A 117 12.67 -2.16 -3.15
N ALA A 118 13.73 -2.86 -2.83
CA ALA A 118 13.71 -3.76 -1.68
C ALA A 118 13.87 -2.97 -0.38
N PHE A 119 13.16 -3.38 0.65
CA PHE A 119 13.27 -2.79 1.97
C PHE A 119 13.47 -3.90 2.99
N ASP A 120 14.50 -3.74 3.85
CA ASP A 120 14.81 -4.74 4.89
C ASP A 120 13.87 -4.56 6.08
N GLY A 121 12.68 -5.12 5.98
CA GLY A 121 11.69 -5.06 7.05
C GLY A 121 11.98 -5.98 8.22
N ARG A 122 12.95 -6.89 8.08
CA ARG A 122 13.38 -7.73 9.20
C ARG A 122 14.10 -6.90 10.26
N ASN A 123 14.75 -5.81 9.83
CA ASN A 123 15.44 -4.89 10.71
C ASN A 123 14.70 -3.55 10.73
N TRP A 124 13.40 -3.62 10.94
CA TRP A 124 12.53 -2.46 10.80
C TRP A 124 12.99 -1.27 11.64
N SER A 125 13.35 -1.53 12.90
CA SER A 125 13.76 -0.45 13.80
C SER A 125 14.96 0.32 13.29
N LYS A 126 15.88 -0.35 12.59
CA LYS A 126 17.06 0.31 12.02
C LYS A 126 16.74 1.11 10.77
N ASN A 127 15.71 0.70 10.03
CA ASN A 127 15.48 1.24 8.70
C ASN A 127 14.28 2.19 8.63
N ARG A 128 13.48 2.27 9.69
CA ARG A 128 12.24 3.05 9.64
C ARG A 128 12.47 4.52 9.35
N ASP A 129 13.58 5.10 9.82
CA ASP A 129 13.84 6.52 9.62
C ASP A 129 14.09 6.84 8.15
N LYS A 130 14.74 5.93 7.43
CA LYS A 130 14.87 6.08 5.99
C LYS A 130 13.52 6.07 5.32
N LEU A 131 12.66 5.18 5.79
CA LEU A 131 11.35 4.98 5.20
C LEU A 131 10.40 6.09 5.55
N ALA A 132 10.43 6.57 6.80
CA ALA A 132 9.55 7.62 7.26
C ALA A 132 9.75 8.92 6.49
N GLY A 133 10.93 9.13 5.93
CA GLY A 133 11.19 10.30 5.10
C GLY A 133 10.67 10.18 3.68
N SER A 134 10.07 9.06 3.33
CA SER A 134 9.58 8.81 1.98
C SER A 134 8.08 8.59 1.99
N LEU A 135 7.39 9.20 1.04
CA LEU A 135 5.95 8.98 0.92
C LEU A 135 5.60 7.62 0.38
N THR A 136 6.57 6.95 -0.25
CA THR A 136 6.33 5.60 -0.76
C THR A 136 6.96 4.54 0.11
N GLY A 137 7.74 4.93 1.09
CA GLY A 137 8.38 3.97 1.96
C GLY A 137 7.41 3.44 2.98
N GLU A 138 7.45 2.17 3.22
CA GLU A 138 6.57 1.57 4.19
C GLU A 138 7.21 0.38 4.85
N THR A 139 6.86 0.19 6.09
CA THR A 139 7.29 -0.97 6.82
C THR A 139 6.09 -1.69 7.34
N CYS A 140 6.18 -2.97 7.33
CA CYS A 140 5.25 -3.75 8.11
C CYS A 140 5.86 -3.87 9.46
N SER A 141 5.22 -3.41 10.40
CA SER A 141 5.72 -3.56 11.72
C SER A 141 5.68 -5.02 12.14
N ASP A 142 6.47 -5.32 13.03
CA ASP A 142 6.37 -6.57 13.74
C ASP A 142 6.62 -6.37 15.23
#